data_1bbc0d4e77c72f9916cf7eb3a97344ae
#
_entry.id   1bbc0d4e77c72f9916cf7eb3a97344ae
#
_cell.length_a   1.000
_cell.length_b   1.000
_cell.length_c   1.000
_cell.angle_alpha   90.00
_cell.angle_beta   90.00
_cell.angle_gamma   90.00
#
_symmetry.space_group_name_H-M   'P 1'
#
loop_
_entity.id
_entity.type
_entity.pdbx_description
1 polymer ?
#
loop_
_entity_poly.entity_id
_entity_poly.type
_entity_poly.pdbx_seq_one_letter_code
_entity_poly.pdbx_strand_id
1 'polypeptide(L)'
;MRGKFAETLTGRTGIRVSIAGRGPSGTGTGPEVDGATIALHPIFNGGRLSLDRLAAQWRYWRLLRMLRPALVIVHAPELLPLTLLWQALGRGREFLYDIRENYALNVSTQHVYEGFTRRWLAAGLRWVEARAARRAAGVMLAEASYAAELPFLRELPPSRVVVLENKYQPAPDEQPRQQPLALPPTAEPLRLLYSGTISELNGVWEAIFLAEQLRTAWPGGARLTIIGFCQQPELLRQLTEKAAQNAKWLTFIGGGEPVPHASIVAEIGRSHLGLLPYRPHPSTERCRPTKLFEYLAHGLPVLSSPNLLWLELLSIHGAGLPIDFGQPIDAAALVARLQGHSFYRGGIPTDVLWAGEGKKLWHLLDSVI
;
A
#
# COMPACT_ATOMS: atom_id res chain seq x y z
N MET A 1 -6.29 -5.68 -0.76
CA MET A 1 -7.75 -5.48 -0.72
C MET A 1 -8.52 -6.68 -0.19
N ARG A 2 -8.20 -7.92 -0.59
CA ARG A 2 -8.92 -9.11 -0.10
C ARG A 2 -8.93 -9.18 1.43
N GLY A 3 -7.83 -8.90 2.12
CA GLY A 3 -7.76 -8.88 3.57
C GLY A 3 -8.63 -7.75 4.17
N LYS A 4 -8.25 -6.50 3.96
CA LYS A 4 -8.81 -5.36 4.69
C LYS A 4 -10.33 -5.20 4.58
N PHE A 5 -10.82 -4.95 3.37
CA PHE A 5 -12.26 -4.72 3.16
C PHE A 5 -13.09 -5.99 3.36
N ALA A 6 -12.65 -7.12 2.79
CA ALA A 6 -13.42 -8.36 2.87
C ALA A 6 -13.55 -8.85 4.33
N GLU A 7 -12.44 -8.89 5.06
CA GLU A 7 -12.44 -9.27 6.48
C GLU A 7 -13.30 -8.33 7.33
N THR A 8 -13.19 -7.01 7.10
CA THR A 8 -14.05 -6.04 7.78
C THR A 8 -15.53 -6.33 7.49
N LEU A 9 -15.89 -6.53 6.22
CA LEU A 9 -17.29 -6.73 5.82
C LEU A 9 -17.87 -8.07 6.28
N THR A 10 -17.07 -9.12 6.34
CA THR A 10 -17.52 -10.44 6.83
C THR A 10 -17.61 -10.52 8.36
N GLY A 11 -17.03 -9.58 9.08
CA GLY A 11 -17.17 -9.47 10.54
C GLY A 11 -18.60 -9.15 11.02
N ARG A 12 -19.56 -8.92 10.11
CA ARG A 12 -20.97 -8.69 10.45
C ARG A 12 -21.84 -9.78 9.84
N THR A 13 -22.68 -10.40 10.67
CA THR A 13 -23.61 -11.45 10.24
C THR A 13 -24.64 -10.94 9.23
N GLY A 14 -25.05 -11.78 8.29
CA GLY A 14 -26.09 -11.46 7.29
C GLY A 14 -25.57 -10.76 6.03
N ILE A 15 -24.28 -10.45 5.93
CA ILE A 15 -23.66 -9.84 4.74
C ILE A 15 -22.99 -10.93 3.89
N ARG A 16 -23.36 -11.01 2.61
CA ARG A 16 -22.64 -11.81 1.62
C ARG A 16 -21.67 -10.92 0.84
N VAL A 17 -20.39 -11.27 0.83
CA VAL A 17 -19.34 -10.52 0.16
C VAL A 17 -18.93 -11.23 -1.13
N SER A 18 -19.00 -10.53 -2.25
CA SER A 18 -18.50 -10.99 -3.55
C SER A 18 -17.39 -10.07 -4.03
N ILE A 19 -16.23 -10.62 -4.35
CA ILE A 19 -15.07 -9.87 -4.82
C ILE A 19 -14.88 -10.14 -6.31
N ALA A 20 -15.01 -9.09 -7.13
CA ALA A 20 -14.68 -9.11 -8.54
C ALA A 20 -13.32 -8.47 -8.80
N GLY A 21 -12.41 -9.17 -9.46
CA GLY A 21 -11.07 -8.64 -9.70
C GLY A 21 -10.18 -9.54 -10.51
N ARG A 22 -8.88 -9.26 -10.45
CA ARG A 22 -7.87 -10.13 -11.05
C ARG A 22 -7.74 -11.40 -10.22
N GLY A 23 -7.81 -12.55 -10.85
CA GLY A 23 -7.68 -13.84 -10.20
C GLY A 23 -6.80 -14.79 -10.98
N PRO A 24 -6.30 -15.87 -10.36
CA PRO A 24 -5.84 -17.03 -11.09
C PRO A 24 -7.02 -17.60 -11.87
N SER A 25 -6.74 -18.24 -13.00
CA SER A 25 -7.76 -18.88 -13.86
C SER A 25 -8.50 -19.95 -13.06
N GLY A 26 -9.70 -19.68 -12.61
CA GLY A 26 -10.55 -20.61 -11.87
C GLY A 26 -11.55 -19.89 -10.98
N THR A 27 -12.80 -20.34 -11.00
CA THR A 27 -13.81 -19.97 -10.01
C THR A 27 -13.50 -20.71 -8.72
N GLY A 28 -12.91 -20.03 -7.74
CA GLY A 28 -12.70 -20.56 -6.40
C GLY A 28 -13.54 -19.80 -5.38
N THR A 29 -14.20 -20.50 -4.49
CA THR A 29 -14.61 -19.93 -3.22
C THR A 29 -13.35 -19.57 -2.45
N GLY A 30 -13.27 -18.33 -1.93
CA GLY A 30 -12.18 -17.92 -1.04
C GLY A 30 -12.22 -18.69 0.28
N PRO A 31 -11.22 -18.56 1.13
CA PRO A 31 -11.24 -19.15 2.45
C PRO A 31 -12.49 -18.71 3.22
N GLU A 32 -13.11 -19.65 3.92
CA GLU A 32 -14.14 -19.34 4.92
C GLU A 32 -13.49 -18.51 6.03
N VAL A 33 -14.05 -17.34 6.29
CA VAL A 33 -13.73 -16.53 7.46
C VAL A 33 -14.95 -16.61 8.37
N ASP A 34 -14.83 -17.25 9.50
CA ASP A 34 -15.87 -17.39 10.54
C ASP A 34 -17.28 -17.73 10.01
N GLY A 35 -17.40 -18.74 9.14
CA GLY A 35 -18.68 -19.17 8.57
C GLY A 35 -19.26 -18.24 7.49
N ALA A 36 -18.56 -17.19 7.10
CA ALA A 36 -18.93 -16.31 6.01
C ALA A 36 -18.15 -16.67 4.74
N THR A 37 -18.85 -17.08 3.69
CA THR A 37 -18.24 -17.43 2.41
C THR A 37 -17.98 -16.18 1.58
N ILE A 38 -16.71 -15.87 1.30
CA ILE A 38 -16.33 -14.85 0.34
C ILE A 38 -16.28 -15.47 -1.06
N ALA A 39 -17.19 -15.04 -1.94
CA ALA A 39 -17.18 -15.48 -3.32
C ALA A 39 -16.19 -14.66 -4.16
N LEU A 40 -15.25 -15.33 -4.82
CA LEU A 40 -14.26 -14.72 -5.71
C LEU A 40 -14.69 -14.88 -7.17
N HIS A 41 -14.78 -13.77 -7.90
CA HIS A 41 -15.15 -13.75 -9.31
C HIS A 41 -14.01 -13.15 -10.14
N PRO A 42 -13.21 -13.96 -10.86
CA PRO A 42 -12.19 -13.46 -11.75
C PRO A 42 -12.83 -12.81 -12.97
N ILE A 43 -12.70 -11.50 -13.09
CA ILE A 43 -13.20 -10.75 -14.25
C ILE A 43 -12.09 -10.31 -15.21
N PHE A 44 -10.83 -10.35 -14.75
CA PHE A 44 -9.66 -9.89 -15.49
C PHE A 44 -8.45 -10.79 -15.26
N ASN A 45 -7.83 -11.30 -16.34
CA ASN A 45 -6.65 -12.17 -16.26
C ASN A 45 -5.46 -11.69 -17.11
N GLY A 46 -5.67 -10.69 -17.95
CA GLY A 46 -4.70 -10.18 -18.91
C GLY A 46 -3.69 -9.16 -18.35
N GLY A 47 -2.74 -8.76 -19.19
CA GLY A 47 -1.83 -7.64 -18.92
C GLY A 47 -2.53 -6.27 -18.98
N ARG A 48 -1.81 -5.22 -18.53
CA ARG A 48 -2.37 -3.84 -18.44
C ARG A 48 -2.96 -3.31 -19.74
N LEU A 49 -2.44 -3.71 -20.90
CA LEU A 49 -2.86 -3.24 -22.22
C LEU A 49 -3.58 -4.33 -23.05
N SER A 50 -4.05 -5.41 -22.43
CA SER A 50 -4.69 -6.51 -23.15
C SER A 50 -6.16 -6.23 -23.49
N LEU A 51 -6.64 -6.81 -24.59
CA LEU A 51 -8.06 -6.79 -24.98
C LEU A 51 -8.97 -7.45 -23.92
N ASP A 52 -8.40 -8.23 -22.99
CA ASP A 52 -9.14 -8.80 -21.86
C ASP A 52 -9.79 -7.72 -20.95
N ARG A 53 -9.31 -6.46 -21.03
CA ARG A 53 -9.98 -5.34 -20.36
C ARG A 53 -11.38 -5.06 -20.89
N LEU A 54 -11.60 -5.25 -22.19
CA LEU A 54 -12.95 -5.12 -22.79
C LEU A 54 -13.83 -6.30 -22.33
N ALA A 55 -13.28 -7.50 -22.35
CA ALA A 55 -13.97 -8.68 -21.83
C ALA A 55 -14.28 -8.55 -20.32
N ALA A 56 -13.40 -7.91 -19.55
CA ALA A 56 -13.61 -7.63 -18.12
C ALA A 56 -14.83 -6.73 -17.89
N GLN A 57 -15.07 -5.73 -18.77
CA GLN A 57 -16.27 -4.89 -18.69
C GLN A 57 -17.55 -5.71 -18.85
N TRP A 58 -17.56 -6.63 -19.85
CA TRP A 58 -18.72 -7.50 -20.09
C TRP A 58 -18.92 -8.50 -18.95
N ARG A 59 -17.83 -9.11 -18.41
CA ARG A 59 -17.88 -10.02 -17.24
C ARG A 59 -18.41 -9.29 -16.01
N TYR A 60 -17.93 -8.05 -15.77
CA TYR A 60 -18.41 -7.21 -14.68
C TYR A 60 -19.92 -6.91 -14.81
N TRP A 61 -20.36 -6.49 -15.98
CA TRP A 61 -21.78 -6.24 -16.23
C TRP A 61 -22.65 -7.48 -16.00
N ARG A 62 -22.21 -8.62 -16.53
CA ARG A 62 -22.89 -9.92 -16.31
C ARG A 62 -22.98 -10.26 -14.82
N LEU A 63 -21.90 -10.03 -14.07
CA LEU A 63 -21.82 -10.29 -12.64
C LEU A 63 -22.82 -9.42 -11.86
N LEU A 64 -22.89 -8.10 -12.14
CA LEU A 64 -23.85 -7.20 -11.52
C LEU A 64 -25.31 -7.65 -11.76
N ARG A 65 -25.61 -8.12 -12.98
CA ARG A 65 -26.93 -8.66 -13.30
C ARG A 65 -27.26 -9.97 -12.62
N MET A 66 -26.28 -10.83 -12.43
CA MET A 66 -26.43 -12.14 -11.80
C MET A 66 -26.58 -12.01 -10.28
N LEU A 67 -25.70 -11.26 -9.64
CA LEU A 67 -25.66 -11.12 -8.18
C LEU A 67 -26.72 -10.17 -7.64
N ARG A 68 -27.14 -9.18 -8.45
CA ARG A 68 -28.07 -8.10 -8.05
C ARG A 68 -27.72 -7.49 -6.69
N PRO A 69 -26.47 -7.02 -6.51
CA PRO A 69 -26.01 -6.52 -5.21
C PRO A 69 -26.83 -5.29 -4.79
N ALA A 70 -27.07 -5.14 -3.50
CA ALA A 70 -27.66 -3.91 -2.94
C ALA A 70 -26.64 -2.77 -2.94
N LEU A 71 -25.37 -3.10 -2.65
CA LEU A 71 -24.26 -2.16 -2.60
C LEU A 71 -23.07 -2.68 -3.40
N VAL A 72 -22.42 -1.78 -4.14
CA VAL A 72 -21.16 -2.06 -4.86
C VAL A 72 -20.05 -1.12 -4.36
N ILE A 73 -18.90 -1.66 -3.98
CA ILE A 73 -17.70 -0.87 -3.69
C ILE A 73 -16.79 -0.94 -4.91
N VAL A 74 -16.55 0.21 -5.56
CA VAL A 74 -15.77 0.29 -6.78
C VAL A 74 -14.39 0.85 -6.47
N HIS A 75 -13.34 0.06 -6.76
CA HIS A 75 -11.94 0.45 -6.56
C HIS A 75 -11.23 0.82 -7.87
N ALA A 76 -11.77 0.42 -9.02
CA ALA A 76 -11.16 0.60 -10.33
C ALA A 76 -11.98 1.60 -11.16
N PRO A 77 -11.40 2.75 -11.55
CA PRO A 77 -12.15 3.82 -12.21
C PRO A 77 -12.71 3.41 -13.58
N GLU A 78 -12.08 2.44 -14.26
CA GLU A 78 -12.58 1.89 -15.51
C GLU A 78 -13.92 1.16 -15.40
N LEU A 79 -14.32 0.76 -14.18
CA LEU A 79 -15.63 0.13 -13.93
C LEU A 79 -16.75 1.13 -13.62
N LEU A 80 -16.40 2.39 -13.35
CA LEU A 80 -17.37 3.44 -12.98
C LEU A 80 -18.46 3.67 -14.02
N PRO A 81 -18.18 3.70 -15.35
CA PRO A 81 -19.24 3.91 -16.35
C PRO A 81 -20.34 2.84 -16.27
N LEU A 82 -19.95 1.57 -16.14
CA LEU A 82 -20.92 0.48 -16.01
C LEU A 82 -21.63 0.48 -14.65
N THR A 83 -20.96 0.89 -13.60
CA THR A 83 -21.57 1.04 -12.28
C THR A 83 -22.64 2.15 -12.28
N LEU A 84 -22.35 3.29 -12.91
CA LEU A 84 -23.32 4.37 -13.08
C LEU A 84 -24.53 3.92 -13.91
N LEU A 85 -24.30 3.17 -14.98
CA LEU A 85 -25.37 2.59 -15.79
C LEU A 85 -26.21 1.60 -15.00
N TRP A 86 -25.55 0.72 -14.22
CA TRP A 86 -26.23 -0.26 -13.35
C TRP A 86 -27.10 0.44 -12.31
N GLN A 87 -26.58 1.50 -11.67
CA GLN A 87 -27.34 2.30 -10.69
C GLN A 87 -28.58 2.95 -11.37
N ALA A 88 -28.40 3.55 -12.55
CA ALA A 88 -29.47 4.24 -13.27
C ALA A 88 -30.60 3.30 -13.74
N LEU A 89 -30.28 2.02 -13.99
CA LEU A 89 -31.24 1.02 -14.49
C LEU A 89 -32.02 0.30 -13.36
N GLY A 90 -31.90 0.71 -12.09
CA GLY A 90 -32.64 0.06 -11.01
C GLY A 90 -32.81 0.97 -9.79
N ARG A 91 -33.86 0.68 -8.99
CA ARG A 91 -34.13 1.39 -7.73
C ARG A 91 -33.41 0.71 -6.57
N GLY A 92 -33.01 1.49 -5.56
CA GLY A 92 -32.36 0.97 -4.35
C GLY A 92 -30.95 0.38 -4.61
N ARG A 93 -30.27 0.80 -5.68
CA ARG A 93 -28.93 0.39 -6.02
C ARG A 93 -27.96 1.49 -5.62
N GLU A 94 -27.10 1.17 -4.69
CA GLU A 94 -26.11 2.12 -4.18
C GLU A 94 -24.68 1.66 -4.49
N PHE A 95 -23.76 2.60 -4.60
CA PHE A 95 -22.33 2.28 -4.68
C PHE A 95 -21.50 3.27 -3.91
N LEU A 96 -20.36 2.77 -3.40
CA LEU A 96 -19.27 3.54 -2.83
C LEU A 96 -18.11 3.59 -3.83
N TYR A 97 -17.47 4.75 -3.94
CA TYR A 97 -16.27 4.90 -4.78
C TYR A 97 -15.04 4.98 -3.89
N ASP A 98 -14.14 4.00 -3.99
CA ASP A 98 -12.87 3.94 -3.26
C ASP A 98 -11.73 4.44 -4.16
N ILE A 99 -11.25 5.64 -3.88
CA ILE A 99 -10.15 6.30 -4.60
C ILE A 99 -8.83 5.86 -3.98
N ARG A 100 -8.16 4.91 -4.65
CA ARG A 100 -6.91 4.32 -4.18
C ARG A 100 -5.68 5.07 -4.64
N GLU A 101 -5.78 5.79 -5.75
CA GLU A 101 -4.70 6.53 -6.39
C GLU A 101 -5.26 7.75 -7.10
N ASN A 102 -4.44 8.77 -7.32
CA ASN A 102 -4.77 9.86 -8.23
C ASN A 102 -4.52 9.39 -9.67
N TYR A 103 -5.50 8.64 -10.21
CA TYR A 103 -5.37 7.96 -11.51
C TYR A 103 -5.08 8.92 -12.66
N ALA A 104 -5.70 10.10 -12.68
CA ALA A 104 -5.44 11.10 -13.71
C ALA A 104 -4.01 11.65 -13.62
N LEU A 105 -3.46 11.84 -12.40
CA LEU A 105 -2.08 12.22 -12.19
C LEU A 105 -1.14 11.10 -12.66
N ASN A 106 -1.42 9.86 -12.29
CA ASN A 106 -0.62 8.71 -12.69
C ASN A 106 -0.58 8.55 -14.22
N VAL A 107 -1.72 8.71 -14.91
CA VAL A 107 -1.76 8.72 -16.38
C VAL A 107 -0.93 9.87 -16.95
N SER A 108 -0.94 11.04 -16.31
CA SER A 108 -0.23 12.22 -16.79
C SER A 108 1.30 12.18 -16.52
N THR A 109 1.76 11.42 -15.52
CA THR A 109 3.17 11.36 -15.10
C THR A 109 3.88 10.09 -15.58
N GLN A 110 3.16 9.01 -15.84
CA GLN A 110 3.74 7.77 -16.37
C GLN A 110 3.93 7.86 -17.89
N HIS A 111 5.13 7.52 -18.37
CA HIS A 111 5.52 7.55 -19.80
C HIS A 111 4.88 6.44 -20.66
N VAL A 112 3.78 5.81 -20.19
CA VAL A 112 3.06 4.74 -20.93
C VAL A 112 2.25 5.29 -22.09
N TYR A 113 1.86 6.57 -22.04
CA TYR A 113 1.08 7.24 -23.10
C TYR A 113 1.82 8.49 -23.55
N GLU A 114 1.93 8.71 -24.87
CA GLU A 114 2.64 9.86 -25.43
C GLU A 114 1.68 10.96 -25.93
N GLY A 115 2.11 12.22 -25.80
CA GLY A 115 1.56 13.37 -26.48
C GLY A 115 0.13 13.77 -26.06
N PHE A 116 -0.67 14.18 -27.04
CA PHE A 116 -1.99 14.79 -26.89
C PHE A 116 -3.05 13.82 -26.34
N THR A 117 -2.97 12.54 -26.68
CA THR A 117 -3.88 11.48 -26.22
C THR A 117 -3.86 11.31 -24.69
N ARG A 118 -2.71 11.53 -24.05
CA ARG A 118 -2.55 11.45 -22.59
C ARG A 118 -3.41 12.48 -21.85
N ARG A 119 -3.46 13.72 -22.36
CA ARG A 119 -4.24 14.79 -21.73
C ARG A 119 -5.75 14.52 -21.84
N TRP A 120 -6.22 14.08 -23.00
CA TRP A 120 -7.62 13.72 -23.18
C TRP A 120 -8.04 12.53 -22.34
N LEU A 121 -7.20 11.51 -22.26
CA LEU A 121 -7.46 10.34 -21.41
C LEU A 121 -7.55 10.74 -19.93
N ALA A 122 -6.60 11.55 -19.44
CA ALA A 122 -6.62 12.04 -18.06
C ALA A 122 -7.86 12.92 -17.78
N ALA A 123 -8.24 13.79 -18.72
CA ALA A 123 -9.42 14.64 -18.59
C ALA A 123 -10.73 13.81 -18.61
N GLY A 124 -10.83 12.85 -19.53
CA GLY A 124 -11.98 11.94 -19.60
C GLY A 124 -12.11 11.09 -18.33
N LEU A 125 -11.00 10.57 -17.83
CA LEU A 125 -10.97 9.83 -16.56
C LEU A 125 -11.44 10.72 -15.41
N ARG A 126 -10.91 11.94 -15.30
CA ARG A 126 -11.31 12.90 -14.27
C ARG A 126 -12.80 13.24 -14.34
N TRP A 127 -13.34 13.38 -15.55
CA TRP A 127 -14.76 13.63 -15.76
C TRP A 127 -15.62 12.46 -15.28
N VAL A 128 -15.24 11.22 -15.60
CA VAL A 128 -15.92 10.00 -15.13
C VAL A 128 -15.88 9.90 -13.62
N GLU A 129 -14.70 10.11 -13.01
CA GLU A 129 -14.51 10.09 -11.55
C GLU A 129 -15.42 11.14 -10.86
N ALA A 130 -15.39 12.38 -11.35
CA ALA A 130 -16.23 13.46 -10.81
C ALA A 130 -17.73 13.14 -10.93
N ARG A 131 -18.16 12.57 -12.08
CA ARG A 131 -19.54 12.16 -12.29
C ARG A 131 -19.96 11.03 -11.35
N ALA A 132 -19.07 10.05 -11.15
CA ALA A 132 -19.29 8.93 -10.24
C ALA A 132 -19.32 9.40 -8.78
N ALA A 133 -18.40 10.23 -8.34
CA ALA A 133 -18.33 10.76 -6.99
C ALA A 133 -19.62 11.51 -6.60
N ARG A 134 -20.20 12.31 -7.51
CA ARG A 134 -21.49 12.99 -7.26
C ARG A 134 -22.66 12.01 -7.09
N ARG A 135 -22.59 10.83 -7.70
CA ARG A 135 -23.66 9.81 -7.71
C ARG A 135 -23.46 8.72 -6.64
N ALA A 136 -22.23 8.51 -6.19
CA ALA A 136 -21.90 7.54 -5.15
C ALA A 136 -22.60 7.91 -3.84
N ALA A 137 -23.06 6.94 -3.10
CA ALA A 137 -23.58 7.13 -1.74
C ALA A 137 -22.51 7.63 -0.79
N GLY A 138 -21.24 7.24 -1.01
CA GLY A 138 -20.06 7.75 -0.32
C GLY A 138 -18.80 7.59 -1.13
N VAL A 139 -17.77 8.38 -0.80
CA VAL A 139 -16.45 8.34 -1.40
C VAL A 139 -15.40 8.07 -0.31
N MET A 140 -14.56 7.08 -0.56
CA MET A 140 -13.46 6.72 0.32
C MET A 140 -12.14 7.13 -0.32
N LEU A 141 -11.24 7.68 0.47
CA LEU A 141 -9.92 8.13 0.03
C LEU A 141 -8.84 7.32 0.75
N ALA A 142 -7.94 6.69 0.00
CA ALA A 142 -6.83 5.96 0.59
C ALA A 142 -5.75 6.88 1.21
N GLU A 143 -5.76 8.17 0.83
CA GLU A 143 -4.83 9.19 1.31
C GLU A 143 -5.59 10.50 1.58
N ALA A 144 -5.27 11.15 2.69
CA ALA A 144 -5.87 12.45 3.04
C ALA A 144 -5.55 13.54 2.00
N SER A 145 -4.38 13.47 1.36
CA SER A 145 -3.94 14.42 0.33
C SER A 145 -4.88 14.49 -0.86
N TYR A 146 -5.59 13.40 -1.17
CA TYR A 146 -6.52 13.36 -2.31
C TYR A 146 -7.68 14.34 -2.16
N ALA A 147 -8.05 14.70 -0.93
CA ALA A 147 -9.07 15.71 -0.67
C ALA A 147 -8.70 17.08 -1.27
N ALA A 148 -7.41 17.42 -1.26
CA ALA A 148 -6.90 18.65 -1.86
C ALA A 148 -6.61 18.52 -3.37
N GLU A 149 -6.18 17.34 -3.81
CA GLU A 149 -5.77 17.06 -5.19
C GLU A 149 -6.93 16.84 -6.16
N LEU A 150 -8.10 16.43 -5.65
CA LEU A 150 -9.27 16.09 -6.44
C LEU A 150 -10.35 17.18 -6.30
N PRO A 151 -10.40 18.18 -7.22
CA PRO A 151 -11.27 19.35 -7.07
C PRO A 151 -12.75 19.00 -6.89
N PHE A 152 -13.24 17.91 -7.53
CA PHE A 152 -14.63 17.48 -7.45
C PHE A 152 -15.06 17.04 -6.04
N LEU A 153 -14.13 16.72 -5.15
CA LEU A 153 -14.46 16.36 -3.77
C LEU A 153 -14.96 17.55 -2.95
N ARG A 154 -14.54 18.77 -3.32
CA ARG A 154 -15.00 20.01 -2.65
C ARG A 154 -16.49 20.29 -2.86
N GLU A 155 -17.09 19.69 -3.87
CA GLU A 155 -18.51 19.81 -4.19
C GLU A 155 -19.38 18.81 -3.42
N LEU A 156 -18.77 17.85 -2.72
CA LEU A 156 -19.46 16.83 -1.96
C LEU A 156 -19.68 17.25 -0.52
N PRO A 157 -20.79 16.85 0.10
CA PRO A 157 -20.95 17.02 1.55
C PRO A 157 -19.82 16.29 2.30
N PRO A 158 -19.21 16.92 3.33
CA PRO A 158 -18.14 16.29 4.10
C PRO A 158 -18.50 14.91 4.69
N SER A 159 -19.76 14.72 5.06
CA SER A 159 -20.27 13.43 5.58
C SER A 159 -20.20 12.27 4.58
N ARG A 160 -20.09 12.57 3.27
CA ARG A 160 -19.97 11.56 2.20
C ARG A 160 -18.53 11.23 1.84
N VAL A 161 -17.54 11.92 2.40
CA VAL A 161 -16.12 11.71 2.09
C VAL A 161 -15.41 11.22 3.34
N VAL A 162 -14.85 10.00 3.27
CA VAL A 162 -14.16 9.36 4.39
C VAL A 162 -12.75 8.99 3.98
N VAL A 163 -11.76 9.35 4.79
CA VAL A 163 -10.37 8.90 4.59
C VAL A 163 -10.22 7.56 5.29
N LEU A 164 -9.87 6.53 4.49
CA LEU A 164 -9.54 5.18 4.93
C LEU A 164 -8.09 4.89 4.52
N GLU A 165 -7.15 5.30 5.35
CA GLU A 165 -5.73 5.13 5.07
C GLU A 165 -5.36 3.66 4.91
N ASN A 166 -4.36 3.39 4.07
CA ASN A 166 -3.93 2.03 3.79
C ASN A 166 -3.09 1.45 4.95
N LYS A 167 -3.57 1.57 6.19
CA LYS A 167 -2.94 1.10 7.43
C LYS A 167 -2.74 -0.41 7.44
N TYR A 168 -1.91 -0.88 8.36
CA TYR A 168 -1.56 -2.30 8.44
C TYR A 168 -2.74 -3.16 8.92
N GLN A 169 -2.97 -4.28 8.25
CA GLN A 169 -3.90 -5.33 8.67
C GLN A 169 -3.08 -6.57 9.03
N PRO A 170 -2.99 -6.95 10.31
CA PRO A 170 -2.37 -8.22 10.71
C PRO A 170 -3.10 -9.41 10.08
N ALA A 171 -2.35 -10.49 9.80
CA ALA A 171 -2.98 -11.75 9.43
C ALA A 171 -3.73 -12.35 10.62
N PRO A 172 -4.78 -13.19 10.41
CA PRO A 172 -5.57 -13.74 11.52
C PRO A 172 -4.75 -14.56 12.54
N ASP A 173 -3.68 -15.19 12.09
CA ASP A 173 -2.76 -16.00 12.89
C ASP A 173 -1.54 -15.22 13.39
N GLU A 174 -1.43 -13.93 13.04
CA GLU A 174 -0.32 -13.09 13.44
C GLU A 174 -0.46 -12.61 14.88
N GLN A 175 0.54 -12.96 15.70
CA GLN A 175 0.57 -12.52 17.09
C GLN A 175 1.12 -11.08 17.18
N PRO A 176 0.35 -10.14 17.76
CA PRO A 176 0.84 -8.77 17.97
C PRO A 176 2.10 -8.77 18.83
N ARG A 177 3.09 -8.03 18.40
CA ARG A 177 4.32 -7.86 19.18
C ARG A 177 4.03 -7.00 20.41
N GLN A 178 4.52 -7.43 21.57
CA GLN A 178 4.30 -6.74 22.84
C GLN A 178 5.29 -5.60 23.07
N GLN A 179 6.51 -5.74 22.54
CA GLN A 179 7.58 -4.76 22.74
C GLN A 179 8.22 -4.37 21.39
N PRO A 180 8.64 -3.12 21.24
CA PRO A 180 9.36 -2.66 20.06
C PRO A 180 10.67 -3.44 19.85
N LEU A 181 11.11 -3.47 18.61
CA LEU A 181 12.41 -3.99 18.25
C LEU A 181 13.49 -2.98 18.69
N ALA A 182 14.53 -3.48 19.35
CA ALA A 182 15.62 -2.68 19.84
C ALA A 182 16.81 -2.74 18.87
N LEU A 183 17.66 -1.71 18.93
CA LEU A 183 18.98 -1.79 18.30
C LEU A 183 19.84 -2.82 19.05
N PRO A 184 20.74 -3.53 18.34
CA PRO A 184 21.60 -4.50 18.97
C PRO A 184 22.72 -3.80 19.74
N PRO A 185 23.40 -4.50 20.65
CA PRO A 185 24.70 -4.07 21.16
C PRO A 185 25.65 -3.76 19.99
N THR A 186 26.47 -2.73 20.13
CA THR A 186 27.31 -2.26 19.02
C THR A 186 28.33 -3.30 18.51
N ALA A 187 28.69 -4.26 19.32
CA ALA A 187 29.55 -5.39 18.92
C ALA A 187 28.83 -6.42 18.00
N GLU A 188 27.51 -6.37 17.94
CA GLU A 188 26.71 -7.21 17.05
C GLU A 188 26.36 -6.51 15.74
N PRO A 189 26.15 -7.26 14.64
CA PRO A 189 25.79 -6.67 13.36
C PRO A 189 24.43 -5.96 13.40
N LEU A 190 24.38 -4.73 12.90
CA LEU A 190 23.15 -3.99 12.68
C LEU A 190 22.40 -4.57 11.47
N ARG A 191 21.17 -5.05 11.66
CA ARG A 191 20.33 -5.64 10.59
C ARG A 191 19.36 -4.61 10.06
N LEU A 192 19.53 -4.29 8.78
CA LEU A 192 18.70 -3.35 8.02
C LEU A 192 17.72 -4.12 7.13
N LEU A 193 16.53 -3.58 6.95
CA LEU A 193 15.49 -4.15 6.09
C LEU A 193 15.00 -3.14 5.06
N TYR A 194 14.99 -3.57 3.81
CA TYR A 194 14.23 -2.93 2.73
C TYR A 194 13.17 -3.93 2.23
N SER A 195 11.88 -3.62 2.36
CA SER A 195 10.79 -4.55 2.00
C SER A 195 9.82 -4.01 0.96
N GLY A 196 9.07 -4.90 0.29
CA GLY A 196 7.95 -4.59 -0.60
C GLY A 196 8.34 -4.36 -2.05
N THR A 197 7.78 -3.33 -2.72
CA THR A 197 8.11 -3.05 -4.12
C THR A 197 9.53 -2.55 -4.26
N ILE A 198 10.31 -3.27 -5.07
CA ILE A 198 11.72 -2.96 -5.32
C ILE A 198 11.81 -2.13 -6.60
N SER A 199 12.29 -0.91 -6.49
CA SER A 199 12.50 0.01 -7.61
C SER A 199 13.53 1.07 -7.27
N GLU A 200 14.10 1.71 -8.27
CA GLU A 200 15.00 2.85 -8.09
C GLU A 200 14.29 4.03 -7.42
N LEU A 201 13.03 4.27 -7.78
CA LEU A 201 12.21 5.32 -7.17
C LEU A 201 12.00 5.09 -5.66
N ASN A 202 11.85 3.84 -5.25
CA ASN A 202 11.73 3.48 -3.84
C ASN A 202 13.09 3.39 -3.13
N GLY A 203 14.19 3.72 -3.82
CA GLY A 203 15.51 3.93 -3.22
C GLY A 203 16.26 2.65 -2.89
N VAL A 204 16.15 1.60 -3.71
CA VAL A 204 16.87 0.35 -3.44
C VAL A 204 18.38 0.52 -3.44
N TRP A 205 18.92 1.37 -4.31
CA TRP A 205 20.36 1.66 -4.35
C TRP A 205 20.81 2.48 -3.15
N GLU A 206 19.99 3.43 -2.73
CA GLU A 206 20.21 4.25 -1.54
C GLU A 206 20.26 3.37 -0.27
N ALA A 207 19.41 2.35 -0.19
CA ALA A 207 19.44 1.37 0.89
C ALA A 207 20.75 0.57 0.91
N ILE A 208 21.23 0.12 -0.27
CA ILE A 208 22.50 -0.60 -0.41
C ILE A 208 23.66 0.30 -0.01
N PHE A 209 23.68 1.54 -0.52
CA PHE A 209 24.75 2.51 -0.24
C PHE A 209 24.83 2.84 1.26
N LEU A 210 23.69 3.08 1.92
CA LEU A 210 23.65 3.27 3.37
C LEU A 210 24.21 2.05 4.13
N ALA A 211 23.83 0.84 3.71
CA ALA A 211 24.34 -0.38 4.32
C ALA A 211 25.86 -0.53 4.18
N GLU A 212 26.41 -0.20 3.02
CA GLU A 212 27.86 -0.20 2.77
C GLU A 212 28.60 0.75 3.72
N GLN A 213 28.06 1.94 3.94
CA GLN A 213 28.66 2.93 4.86
C GLN A 213 28.55 2.48 6.32
N LEU A 214 27.40 1.97 6.74
CA LEU A 214 27.18 1.49 8.10
C LEU A 214 28.03 0.26 8.44
N ARG A 215 28.46 -0.54 7.47
CA ARG A 215 29.37 -1.66 7.68
C ARG A 215 30.73 -1.24 8.24
N THR A 216 31.17 -0.06 7.90
CA THR A 216 32.45 0.48 8.40
C THR A 216 32.29 1.31 9.66
N ALA A 217 31.14 1.98 9.80
CA ALA A 217 30.88 2.88 10.93
C ALA A 217 30.29 2.18 12.17
N TRP A 218 29.49 1.11 11.99
CA TRP A 218 28.95 0.33 13.11
C TRP A 218 29.98 -0.72 13.54
N PRO A 219 30.41 -0.78 14.82
CA PRO A 219 31.49 -1.67 15.27
C PRO A 219 31.31 -3.14 14.91
N GLY A 220 30.09 -3.68 15.06
CA GLY A 220 29.73 -5.05 14.68
C GLY A 220 29.45 -5.24 13.19
N GLY A 221 29.63 -4.19 12.37
CA GLY A 221 29.26 -4.17 10.97
C GLY A 221 27.75 -4.07 10.74
N ALA A 222 27.32 -4.05 9.48
CA ALA A 222 25.90 -4.00 9.12
C ALA A 222 25.57 -5.05 8.07
N ARG A 223 24.31 -5.51 8.07
CA ARG A 223 23.74 -6.42 7.08
C ARG A 223 22.45 -5.83 6.55
N LEU A 224 22.20 -5.99 5.26
CA LEU A 224 20.97 -5.56 4.61
C LEU A 224 20.22 -6.75 4.04
N THR A 225 18.95 -6.88 4.38
CA THR A 225 18.01 -7.76 3.69
C THR A 225 17.13 -6.90 2.78
N ILE A 226 17.10 -7.23 1.50
CA ILE A 226 16.14 -6.72 0.51
C ILE A 226 15.16 -7.83 0.22
N ILE A 227 13.86 -7.61 0.52
CA ILE A 227 12.81 -8.60 0.31
C ILE A 227 11.62 -7.99 -0.42
N GLY A 228 11.20 -8.60 -1.54
CA GLY A 228 10.02 -8.11 -2.25
C GLY A 228 9.99 -8.46 -3.72
N PHE A 229 9.26 -7.64 -4.48
CA PHE A 229 9.00 -7.84 -5.90
C PHE A 229 9.57 -6.69 -6.73
N CYS A 230 10.34 -7.04 -7.77
CA CYS A 230 10.92 -6.13 -8.75
C CYS A 230 10.27 -6.36 -10.13
N GLN A 231 9.61 -5.32 -10.66
CA GLN A 231 8.97 -5.40 -11.98
C GLN A 231 9.95 -5.21 -13.16
N GLN A 232 11.12 -4.63 -12.90
CA GLN A 232 12.09 -4.26 -13.93
C GLN A 232 13.13 -5.36 -14.06
N PRO A 233 13.18 -6.11 -15.20
CA PRO A 233 14.09 -7.25 -15.34
C PRO A 233 15.57 -6.86 -15.22
N GLU A 234 15.95 -5.70 -15.76
CA GLU A 234 17.33 -5.23 -15.72
C GLU A 234 17.77 -4.86 -14.30
N LEU A 235 16.92 -4.14 -13.54
CA LEU A 235 17.19 -3.86 -12.13
C LEU A 235 17.29 -5.15 -11.32
N LEU A 236 16.39 -6.11 -11.58
CA LEU A 236 16.43 -7.42 -10.93
C LEU A 236 17.76 -8.15 -11.17
N ARG A 237 18.25 -8.16 -12.42
CA ARG A 237 19.55 -8.75 -12.78
C ARG A 237 20.68 -8.09 -11.99
N GLN A 238 20.75 -6.76 -12.01
CA GLN A 238 21.78 -5.99 -11.32
C GLN A 238 21.78 -6.24 -9.79
N LEU A 239 20.59 -6.27 -9.17
CA LEU A 239 20.46 -6.55 -7.74
C LEU A 239 20.87 -7.98 -7.39
N THR A 240 20.54 -8.94 -8.22
CA THR A 240 20.95 -10.36 -8.04
C THR A 240 22.45 -10.50 -8.10
N GLU A 241 23.09 -9.87 -9.10
CA GLU A 241 24.55 -9.87 -9.24
C GLU A 241 25.22 -9.17 -8.06
N LYS A 242 24.71 -8.00 -7.66
CA LYS A 242 25.24 -7.25 -6.49
C LYS A 242 25.14 -8.07 -5.21
N ALA A 243 24.01 -8.76 -4.99
CA ALA A 243 23.82 -9.61 -3.81
C ALA A 243 24.77 -10.83 -3.84
N ALA A 244 24.94 -11.49 -4.97
CA ALA A 244 25.87 -12.62 -5.11
C ALA A 244 27.32 -12.23 -4.80
N GLN A 245 27.77 -11.05 -5.29
CA GLN A 245 29.11 -10.51 -5.01
C GLN A 245 29.30 -10.11 -3.54
N ASN A 246 28.22 -9.84 -2.82
CA ASN A 246 28.22 -9.27 -1.46
C ASN A 246 27.47 -10.14 -0.44
N ALA A 247 27.36 -11.45 -0.65
CA ALA A 247 26.55 -12.39 0.12
C ALA A 247 26.84 -12.42 1.64
N LYS A 248 27.99 -11.89 2.07
CA LYS A 248 28.36 -11.78 3.49
C LYS A 248 27.50 -10.78 4.26
N TRP A 249 26.95 -9.77 3.59
CA TRP A 249 26.24 -8.67 4.21
C TRP A 249 24.96 -8.23 3.48
N LEU A 250 24.77 -8.63 2.23
CA LEU A 250 23.60 -8.30 1.42
C LEU A 250 22.83 -9.59 1.07
N THR A 251 21.59 -9.67 1.56
CA THR A 251 20.66 -10.76 1.26
C THR A 251 19.55 -10.24 0.38
N PHE A 252 19.23 -10.95 -0.73
CA PHE A 252 18.16 -10.61 -1.64
C PHE A 252 17.14 -11.75 -1.71
N ILE A 253 15.87 -11.48 -1.35
CA ILE A 253 14.80 -12.47 -1.23
C ILE A 253 13.65 -12.09 -2.17
N GLY A 254 13.21 -13.00 -3.01
CA GLY A 254 12.16 -12.79 -3.99
C GLY A 254 12.71 -12.24 -5.31
N GLY A 255 12.20 -11.12 -5.76
CA GLY A 255 12.59 -10.44 -7.00
C GLY A 255 11.60 -10.63 -8.14
N GLY A 256 11.64 -11.72 -8.92
CA GLY A 256 10.80 -11.92 -10.11
C GLY A 256 9.33 -12.21 -9.81
N GLU A 257 9.03 -12.70 -8.62
CA GLU A 257 7.68 -13.03 -8.17
C GLU A 257 7.35 -12.37 -6.82
N PRO A 258 6.05 -12.13 -6.53
CA PRO A 258 5.63 -11.62 -5.24
C PRO A 258 6.01 -12.58 -4.11
N VAL A 259 6.62 -12.04 -3.06
CA VAL A 259 6.97 -12.81 -1.86
C VAL A 259 5.74 -12.95 -0.95
N PRO A 260 5.52 -14.12 -0.31
CA PRO A 260 4.48 -14.26 0.70
C PRO A 260 4.62 -13.22 1.81
N HIS A 261 3.52 -12.59 2.21
CA HIS A 261 3.53 -11.52 3.21
C HIS A 261 4.12 -11.98 4.55
N ALA A 262 3.83 -13.23 4.97
CA ALA A 262 4.40 -13.81 6.17
C ALA A 262 5.95 -13.82 6.18
N SER A 263 6.59 -13.98 5.00
CA SER A 263 8.05 -13.89 4.89
C SER A 263 8.55 -12.47 5.13
N ILE A 264 7.80 -11.45 4.69
CA ILE A 264 8.13 -10.04 4.97
C ILE A 264 8.03 -9.77 6.47
N VAL A 265 6.95 -10.20 7.12
CA VAL A 265 6.74 -10.06 8.57
C VAL A 265 7.84 -10.77 9.35
N ALA A 266 8.25 -11.97 8.92
CA ALA A 266 9.37 -12.69 9.53
C ALA A 266 10.69 -11.90 9.45
N GLU A 267 10.99 -11.28 8.30
CA GLU A 267 12.20 -10.44 8.15
C GLU A 267 12.10 -9.13 8.94
N ILE A 268 10.91 -8.53 9.08
CA ILE A 268 10.70 -7.40 10.00
C ILE A 268 11.12 -7.81 11.42
N GLY A 269 10.65 -8.97 11.89
CA GLY A 269 10.98 -9.48 13.23
C GLY A 269 12.46 -9.79 13.48
N ARG A 270 13.25 -9.99 12.43
CA ARG A 270 14.70 -10.25 12.48
C ARG A 270 15.56 -9.00 12.33
N SER A 271 14.95 -7.87 11.99
CA SER A 271 15.64 -6.63 11.67
C SER A 271 15.66 -5.66 12.84
N HIS A 272 16.58 -4.70 12.81
CA HIS A 272 16.71 -3.65 13.82
C HIS A 272 16.26 -2.29 13.28
N LEU A 273 16.34 -2.07 11.97
CA LEU A 273 15.96 -0.84 11.30
C LEU A 273 15.27 -1.14 9.96
N GLY A 274 14.10 -0.57 9.75
CA GLY A 274 13.42 -0.51 8.46
C GLY A 274 13.87 0.72 7.65
N LEU A 275 14.03 0.56 6.34
CA LEU A 275 14.47 1.63 5.46
C LEU A 275 13.34 2.10 4.54
N LEU A 276 13.14 3.42 4.46
CA LEU A 276 12.25 4.11 3.52
C LEU A 276 13.04 5.16 2.72
N PRO A 277 13.97 4.74 1.86
CA PRO A 277 14.91 5.62 1.19
C PRO A 277 14.38 6.16 -0.14
N TYR A 278 13.08 6.49 -0.18
CA TYR A 278 12.42 6.92 -1.39
C TYR A 278 13.05 8.19 -1.96
N ARG A 279 13.25 8.19 -3.27
CA ARG A 279 13.64 9.40 -4.00
C ARG A 279 12.46 10.38 -4.06
N PRO A 280 12.71 11.69 -3.98
CA PRO A 280 11.65 12.68 -4.14
C PRO A 280 10.91 12.49 -5.48
N HIS A 281 9.60 12.31 -5.43
CA HIS A 281 8.79 12.16 -6.63
C HIS A 281 7.32 12.57 -6.34
N PRO A 282 6.64 13.27 -7.27
CA PRO A 282 5.27 13.74 -7.07
C PRO A 282 4.26 12.65 -6.69
N SER A 283 4.45 11.41 -7.16
CA SER A 283 3.55 10.29 -6.86
C SER A 283 3.73 9.71 -5.45
N THR A 284 4.84 9.99 -4.77
CA THR A 284 5.16 9.47 -3.43
C THR A 284 5.21 10.55 -2.36
N GLU A 285 5.38 11.81 -2.77
CA GLU A 285 5.57 12.93 -1.87
C GLU A 285 4.38 13.14 -0.91
N ARG A 286 3.17 12.87 -1.39
CA ARG A 286 1.91 13.12 -0.65
C ARG A 286 1.19 11.85 -0.22
N CYS A 287 1.85 10.70 -0.25
CA CYS A 287 1.27 9.44 0.20
C CYS A 287 2.06 8.85 1.38
N ARG A 288 1.36 8.07 2.21
CA ARG A 288 1.97 7.26 3.27
C ARG A 288 2.08 5.81 2.78
N PRO A 289 3.30 5.29 2.51
CA PRO A 289 3.46 3.93 1.99
C PRO A 289 3.01 2.89 3.03
N THR A 290 2.35 1.83 2.59
CA THR A 290 1.85 0.76 3.47
C THR A 290 2.93 0.19 4.37
N LYS A 291 4.17 0.06 3.87
CA LYS A 291 5.31 -0.45 4.65
C LYS A 291 5.68 0.44 5.84
N LEU A 292 5.37 1.74 5.81
CA LEU A 292 5.55 2.62 6.97
C LEU A 292 4.64 2.17 8.10
N PHE A 293 3.35 1.98 7.83
CA PHE A 293 2.40 1.47 8.82
C PHE A 293 2.75 0.06 9.30
N GLU A 294 3.26 -0.78 8.40
CA GLU A 294 3.68 -2.14 8.72
C GLU A 294 4.88 -2.16 9.67
N TYR A 295 5.91 -1.34 9.40
CA TYR A 295 7.06 -1.21 10.30
C TYR A 295 6.65 -0.68 11.69
N LEU A 296 5.78 0.35 11.73
CA LEU A 296 5.29 0.88 12.99
C LEU A 296 4.47 -0.16 13.77
N ALA A 297 3.60 -0.90 13.10
CA ALA A 297 2.77 -1.93 13.73
C ALA A 297 3.59 -3.06 14.37
N HIS A 298 4.79 -3.31 13.84
CA HIS A 298 5.72 -4.28 14.39
C HIS A 298 6.78 -3.67 15.32
N GLY A 299 6.71 -2.38 15.60
CA GLY A 299 7.69 -1.69 16.45
C GLY A 299 9.10 -1.68 15.86
N LEU A 300 9.25 -1.75 14.54
CA LEU A 300 10.54 -1.64 13.87
C LEU A 300 10.93 -0.18 13.71
N PRO A 301 12.05 0.29 14.30
CA PRO A 301 12.55 1.63 14.09
C PRO A 301 12.85 1.92 12.61
N VAL A 302 12.59 3.15 12.14
CA VAL A 302 12.62 3.49 10.72
C VAL A 302 13.64 4.59 10.43
N LEU A 303 14.43 4.39 9.37
CA LEU A 303 15.20 5.45 8.73
C LEU A 303 14.47 5.85 7.44
N SER A 304 14.04 7.09 7.33
CA SER A 304 13.25 7.54 6.17
C SER A 304 13.82 8.77 5.49
N SER A 305 13.59 8.89 4.19
CA SER A 305 13.77 10.16 3.48
C SER A 305 12.98 11.29 4.17
N PRO A 306 13.39 12.56 4.03
CA PRO A 306 12.79 13.70 4.72
C PRO A 306 11.44 14.10 4.10
N ASN A 307 10.46 13.19 4.16
CA ASN A 307 9.08 13.43 3.76
C ASN A 307 8.26 13.91 4.97
N LEU A 308 7.62 15.06 4.87
CA LEU A 308 6.90 15.69 5.99
C LEU A 308 5.80 14.80 6.59
N LEU A 309 5.02 14.10 5.74
CA LEU A 309 3.94 13.22 6.20
C LEU A 309 4.45 12.00 6.95
N TRP A 310 5.62 11.49 6.55
CA TRP A 310 6.23 10.32 7.21
C TRP A 310 6.90 10.73 8.50
N LEU A 311 7.61 11.88 8.49
CA LEU A 311 8.28 12.41 9.68
C LEU A 311 7.29 12.81 10.76
N GLU A 312 6.14 13.38 10.39
CA GLU A 312 5.07 13.65 11.34
C GLU A 312 4.66 12.37 12.08
N LEU A 313 4.33 11.30 11.34
CA LEU A 313 3.92 10.01 11.90
C LEU A 313 5.05 9.36 12.73
N LEU A 314 6.27 9.37 12.23
CA LEU A 314 7.44 8.84 12.94
C LEU A 314 7.73 9.62 14.23
N SER A 315 7.55 10.94 14.21
CA SER A 315 7.76 11.80 15.39
C SER A 315 6.72 11.57 16.48
N ILE A 316 5.43 11.46 16.11
CA ILE A 316 4.33 11.19 17.05
C ILE A 316 4.63 9.93 17.87
N HIS A 317 5.15 8.89 17.25
CA HIS A 317 5.41 7.60 17.90
C HIS A 317 6.87 7.43 18.36
N GLY A 318 7.75 8.41 18.12
CA GLY A 318 9.19 8.27 18.38
C GLY A 318 9.79 7.09 17.62
N ALA A 319 9.29 6.82 16.40
CA ALA A 319 9.50 5.55 15.69
C ALA A 319 10.65 5.59 14.68
N GLY A 320 11.28 6.74 14.46
CA GLY A 320 12.32 6.79 13.43
C GLY A 320 13.07 8.11 13.35
N LEU A 321 14.05 8.13 12.46
CA LEU A 321 14.91 9.29 12.20
C LEU A 321 14.94 9.62 10.70
N PRO A 322 14.98 10.92 10.33
CA PRO A 322 15.19 11.34 8.95
C PRO A 322 16.64 11.16 8.52
N ILE A 323 16.79 10.74 7.27
CA ILE A 323 18.07 10.72 6.54
C ILE A 323 17.84 11.31 5.15
N ASP A 324 18.67 12.23 4.74
CA ASP A 324 18.74 12.66 3.34
C ASP A 324 19.64 11.68 2.57
N PHE A 325 19.01 10.71 1.91
CA PHE A 325 19.73 9.73 1.09
C PHE A 325 20.29 10.31 -0.21
N GLY A 326 19.89 11.53 -0.58
CA GLY A 326 20.42 12.24 -1.76
C GLY A 326 21.74 12.96 -1.51
N GLN A 327 22.19 13.01 -0.25
CA GLN A 327 23.43 13.66 0.17
C GLN A 327 24.44 12.64 0.72
N PRO A 328 25.74 12.96 0.74
CA PRO A 328 26.71 12.15 1.44
C PRO A 328 26.32 11.97 2.91
N ILE A 329 26.24 10.72 3.36
CA ILE A 329 25.81 10.39 4.73
C ILE A 329 27.04 10.34 5.63
N ASP A 330 27.07 11.15 6.67
CA ASP A 330 28.02 10.98 7.78
C ASP A 330 27.56 9.77 8.62
N ALA A 331 28.14 8.61 8.29
CA ALA A 331 27.77 7.36 8.94
C ALA A 331 28.15 7.33 10.43
N ALA A 332 29.22 8.02 10.85
CA ALA A 332 29.63 8.10 12.23
C ALA A 332 28.65 8.95 13.06
N ALA A 333 28.23 10.10 12.54
CA ALA A 333 27.20 10.92 13.15
C ALA A 333 25.84 10.21 13.19
N LEU A 334 25.49 9.43 12.16
CA LEU A 334 24.28 8.62 12.16
C LEU A 334 24.32 7.54 13.26
N VAL A 335 25.43 6.82 13.40
CA VAL A 335 25.61 5.82 14.46
C VAL A 335 25.45 6.47 15.83
N ALA A 336 26.08 7.61 16.08
CA ALA A 336 25.92 8.33 17.36
C ALA A 336 24.45 8.74 17.62
N ARG A 337 23.73 9.22 16.59
CA ARG A 337 22.30 9.53 16.69
C ARG A 337 21.46 8.30 17.00
N LEU A 338 21.74 7.16 16.37
CA LEU A 338 21.02 5.90 16.60
C LEU A 338 21.21 5.41 18.04
N GLN A 339 22.44 5.44 18.54
CA GLN A 339 22.77 5.02 19.90
C GLN A 339 22.14 5.93 20.96
N GLY A 340 22.10 7.24 20.70
CA GLY A 340 21.49 8.22 21.62
C GLY A 340 19.97 8.29 21.56
N HIS A 341 19.32 7.59 20.61
CA HIS A 341 17.88 7.68 20.41
C HIS A 341 17.12 6.52 21.07
N SER A 342 16.09 6.84 21.83
CA SER A 342 15.18 5.86 22.39
C SER A 342 13.91 5.80 21.55
N PHE A 343 13.77 4.72 20.76
CA PHE A 343 12.62 4.50 19.90
C PHE A 343 11.39 4.02 20.69
N TYR A 344 10.21 4.37 20.21
CA TYR A 344 8.92 3.88 20.71
C TYR A 344 8.73 4.02 22.24
N ARG A 345 9.06 5.17 22.82
CA ARG A 345 8.90 5.40 24.27
C ARG A 345 7.48 5.18 24.78
N GLY A 346 6.47 5.39 23.92
CA GLY A 346 5.07 5.13 24.21
C GLY A 346 4.59 3.71 23.91
N GLY A 347 5.50 2.80 23.53
CA GLY A 347 5.14 1.47 23.04
C GLY A 347 4.77 1.42 21.56
N ILE A 348 4.36 0.25 21.09
CA ILE A 348 3.97 0.03 19.71
C ILE A 348 2.61 0.69 19.45
N PRO A 349 2.48 1.55 18.41
CA PRO A 349 1.22 2.24 18.13
C PRO A 349 0.14 1.29 17.61
N THR A 350 -1.10 1.49 18.07
CA THR A 350 -2.27 0.73 17.59
C THR A 350 -3.11 1.50 16.55
N ASP A 351 -2.96 2.80 16.48
CA ASP A 351 -3.65 3.69 15.53
C ASP A 351 -3.14 3.55 14.09
N VAL A 352 -2.03 2.83 13.88
CA VAL A 352 -1.48 2.44 12.57
C VAL A 352 -2.12 1.17 12.02
N LEU A 353 -3.03 0.54 12.77
CA LEU A 353 -3.74 -0.67 12.36
C LEU A 353 -5.03 -0.34 11.60
N TRP A 354 -5.37 -1.21 10.66
CA TRP A 354 -6.59 -1.12 9.85
C TRP A 354 -7.89 -1.18 10.68
N ALA A 355 -7.87 -1.78 11.85
CA ALA A 355 -9.05 -1.90 12.70
C ALA A 355 -9.76 -0.56 12.95
N GLY A 356 -8.99 0.54 13.09
CA GLY A 356 -9.53 1.90 13.19
C GLY A 356 -10.26 2.34 11.91
N GLU A 357 -9.68 2.05 10.76
CA GLU A 357 -10.25 2.36 9.45
C GLU A 357 -11.48 1.49 9.15
N GLY A 358 -11.47 0.24 9.60
CA GLY A 358 -12.62 -0.67 9.52
C GLY A 358 -13.86 -0.12 10.25
N LYS A 359 -13.67 0.53 11.41
CA LYS A 359 -14.77 1.21 12.12
C LYS A 359 -15.34 2.38 11.31
N LYS A 360 -14.50 3.19 10.67
CA LYS A 360 -14.94 4.28 9.80
C LYS A 360 -15.71 3.75 8.58
N LEU A 361 -15.23 2.62 8.00
CA LEU A 361 -15.93 1.95 6.89
C LEU A 361 -17.34 1.53 7.32
N TRP A 362 -17.48 0.91 8.50
CA TRP A 362 -18.78 0.52 9.02
C TRP A 362 -19.70 1.71 9.25
N HIS A 363 -19.20 2.79 9.83
CA HIS A 363 -19.99 4.01 10.03
C HIS A 363 -20.51 4.58 8.71
N LEU A 364 -19.67 4.58 7.66
CA LEU A 364 -20.11 4.97 6.32
C LEU A 364 -21.19 4.02 5.77
N LEU A 365 -21.01 2.71 5.91
CA LEU A 365 -21.99 1.72 5.44
C LEU A 365 -23.33 1.84 6.15
N ASP A 366 -23.35 2.01 7.48
CA ASP A 366 -24.56 2.20 8.28
C ASP A 366 -25.33 3.48 7.90
N SER A 367 -24.69 4.45 7.26
CA SER A 367 -25.35 5.64 6.72
C SER A 367 -25.95 5.45 5.33
N VAL A 368 -25.62 4.33 4.64
CA VAL A 368 -26.00 4.06 3.23
C VAL A 368 -26.98 2.89 3.13
N ILE A 369 -26.87 1.89 4.01
CA ILE A 369 -27.71 0.71 4.05
C ILE A 369 -28.75 0.85 5.17
#